data_507c852f04f8f256f69395824bf7ead5
#
_entry.id   507c852f04f8f256f69395824bf7ead5
#
_cell.length_a   1.000
_cell.length_b   1.000
_cell.length_c   1.000
_cell.angle_alpha   90.00
_cell.angle_beta   90.00
_cell.angle_gamma   90.00
#
_symmetry.space_group_name_H-M   'P 1'
#
loop_
_entity.id
_entity.type
_entity.pdbx_description
1 polymer ?
#
loop_
_entity_poly.entity_id
_entity_poly.type
_entity_poly.pdbx_seq_one_letter_code
_entity_poly.pdbx_strand_id
1 'polypeptide(L)'
;MMKLELEQITKYYGKYPALQNVSATLTEGVYGLLGPNGAGKTTLINILIGILPASGGVIHLDGENTVQMGGRYFDQIGYMPQYPQFYANFTVQEFLDYMCQVKGVANAKESIDAALVFVNLEENRSKRIGALSGGMRQRLGIAQAILNDPKLLVLDEPTAGLDPGERIRFRNLISRLAKGRIILLATHIVSDVEYIAKEILLLRKGTLVMQGTPRELEQSIQGKVWEVSANEADMALMVDTYCVSNIKQQDGSYLLRIVDDGKPLRGARPVPPNLDDLFLHTFFQPSEGQS
;
A
#
# COMPACT_ATOMS: atom_id res chain seq x y z
N MET A 1 0.35 -10.86 -21.51
CA MET A 1 0.84 -10.38 -20.20
C MET A 1 -0.19 -9.40 -19.68
N MET A 2 -0.71 -9.64 -18.51
CA MET A 2 -1.76 -8.78 -17.93
C MET A 2 -1.26 -7.36 -17.72
N LYS A 3 -2.06 -6.35 -18.06
CA LYS A 3 -1.71 -4.93 -18.00
C LYS A 3 -2.91 -4.10 -17.53
N LEU A 4 -2.70 -3.28 -16.50
CA LEU A 4 -3.64 -2.24 -16.06
C LEU A 4 -3.04 -0.88 -16.38
N GLU A 5 -3.77 -0.05 -17.12
CA GLU A 5 -3.34 1.27 -17.53
C GLU A 5 -4.30 2.33 -16.98
N LEU A 6 -3.74 3.26 -16.26
CA LEU A 6 -4.44 4.46 -15.80
C LEU A 6 -3.97 5.62 -16.68
N GLU A 7 -4.89 6.30 -17.32
CA GLU A 7 -4.60 7.42 -18.21
C GLU A 7 -5.28 8.68 -17.70
N GLN A 8 -4.50 9.61 -17.15
CA GLN A 8 -4.92 10.92 -16.67
C GLN A 8 -6.13 10.91 -15.73
N ILE A 9 -6.16 9.93 -14.81
CA ILE A 9 -7.26 9.79 -13.85
C ILE A 9 -7.36 11.03 -12.98
N THR A 10 -8.51 11.66 -13.04
CA THR A 10 -8.82 12.90 -12.34
C THR A 10 -10.12 12.75 -11.55
N LYS A 11 -10.17 13.29 -10.32
CA LYS A 11 -11.36 13.27 -9.48
C LYS A 11 -11.53 14.59 -8.73
N TYR A 12 -12.70 15.18 -8.87
CA TYR A 12 -13.12 16.34 -8.11
C TYR A 12 -14.25 16.00 -7.14
N TYR A 13 -14.18 16.54 -5.93
CA TYR A 13 -15.29 16.64 -4.98
C TYR A 13 -15.69 18.12 -4.89
N GLY A 14 -16.73 18.49 -5.65
CA GLY A 14 -17.04 19.89 -5.88
C GLY A 14 -15.88 20.63 -6.56
N LYS A 15 -15.28 21.60 -5.86
CA LYS A 15 -14.09 22.34 -6.35
C LYS A 15 -12.76 21.74 -5.90
N TYR A 16 -12.78 20.74 -5.01
CA TYR A 16 -11.57 20.14 -4.46
C TYR A 16 -11.03 19.03 -5.37
N PRO A 17 -9.80 19.18 -5.91
CA PRO A 17 -9.16 18.16 -6.73
C PRO A 17 -8.57 17.05 -5.82
N ALA A 18 -9.24 15.91 -5.73
CA ALA A 18 -8.77 14.79 -4.96
C ALA A 18 -7.75 13.92 -5.72
N LEU A 19 -7.86 13.88 -7.07
CA LEU A 19 -6.85 13.32 -7.97
C LEU A 19 -6.68 14.22 -9.19
N GLN A 20 -5.43 14.36 -9.65
CA GLN A 20 -5.05 15.24 -10.74
C GLN A 20 -4.14 14.48 -11.73
N ASN A 21 -4.70 14.10 -12.89
CA ASN A 21 -3.99 13.49 -14.02
C ASN A 21 -3.08 12.32 -13.63
N VAL A 22 -3.54 11.43 -12.74
CA VAL A 22 -2.79 10.25 -12.32
C VAL A 22 -2.70 9.27 -13.49
N SER A 23 -1.48 9.01 -13.95
CA SER A 23 -1.20 8.05 -15.02
C SER A 23 -0.18 7.04 -14.54
N ALA A 24 -0.46 5.74 -14.74
CA ALA A 24 0.42 4.64 -14.37
C ALA A 24 0.14 3.42 -15.23
N THR A 25 1.15 2.59 -15.42
CA THR A 25 1.02 1.28 -16.07
C THR A 25 1.49 0.21 -15.10
N LEU A 26 0.63 -0.75 -14.80
CA LEU A 26 0.92 -1.87 -13.91
C LEU A 26 0.82 -3.18 -14.70
N THR A 27 1.78 -4.08 -14.47
CA THR A 27 1.78 -5.43 -15.02
C THR A 27 1.81 -6.44 -13.88
N GLU A 28 1.91 -7.75 -14.15
CA GLU A 28 1.99 -8.74 -13.07
C GLU A 28 3.06 -8.38 -12.03
N GLY A 29 2.69 -8.48 -10.76
CA GLY A 29 3.54 -8.18 -9.60
C GLY A 29 2.81 -7.39 -8.51
N VAL A 30 3.54 -7.07 -7.45
CA VAL A 30 3.08 -6.23 -6.34
C VAL A 30 3.47 -4.78 -6.59
N TYR A 31 2.53 -3.87 -6.43
CA TYR A 31 2.72 -2.43 -6.52
C TYR A 31 2.35 -1.78 -5.19
N GLY A 32 3.29 -1.03 -4.61
CA GLY A 32 3.02 -0.21 -3.44
C GLY A 32 2.41 1.14 -3.85
N LEU A 33 1.26 1.51 -3.29
CA LEU A 33 0.73 2.86 -3.40
C LEU A 33 0.99 3.59 -2.08
N LEU A 34 2.09 4.34 -2.01
CA LEU A 34 2.52 5.06 -0.83
C LEU A 34 2.10 6.53 -0.85
N GLY A 35 1.77 7.04 0.33
CA GLY A 35 1.47 8.46 0.54
C GLY A 35 0.86 8.69 1.91
N PRO A 36 0.93 9.91 2.46
CA PRO A 36 0.33 10.26 3.73
C PRO A 36 -1.21 10.19 3.67
N ASN A 37 -1.85 10.33 4.82
CA ASN A 37 -3.30 10.46 4.89
C ASN A 37 -3.75 11.70 4.08
N GLY A 38 -4.83 11.55 3.32
CA GLY A 38 -5.31 12.62 2.43
C GLY A 38 -4.55 12.74 1.10
N ALA A 39 -3.56 11.89 0.80
CA ALA A 39 -2.85 11.93 -0.48
C ALA A 39 -3.71 11.57 -1.70
N GLY A 40 -4.87 10.93 -1.51
CA GLY A 40 -5.77 10.50 -2.58
C GLY A 40 -5.80 8.98 -2.81
N LYS A 41 -5.08 8.17 -2.00
CA LYS A 41 -5.01 6.71 -2.14
C LYS A 41 -6.39 6.04 -2.20
N THR A 42 -7.22 6.26 -1.17
CA THR A 42 -8.57 5.69 -1.09
C THR A 42 -9.48 6.19 -2.22
N THR A 43 -9.31 7.42 -2.70
CA THR A 43 -10.04 7.92 -3.88
C THR A 43 -9.65 7.15 -5.14
N LEU A 44 -8.35 6.91 -5.35
CA LEU A 44 -7.86 6.13 -6.49
C LEU A 44 -8.35 4.68 -6.42
N ILE A 45 -8.26 4.05 -5.22
CA ILE A 45 -8.80 2.72 -4.98
C ILE A 45 -10.29 2.65 -5.32
N ASN A 46 -11.10 3.58 -4.80
CA ASN A 46 -12.56 3.58 -5.03
C ASN A 46 -12.92 3.74 -6.51
N ILE A 47 -12.11 4.44 -7.30
CA ILE A 47 -12.27 4.50 -8.75
C ILE A 47 -11.91 3.17 -9.39
N LEU A 48 -10.78 2.55 -9.01
CA LEU A 48 -10.33 1.26 -9.52
C LEU A 48 -11.35 0.13 -9.25
N ILE A 49 -11.94 0.11 -8.06
CA ILE A 49 -12.94 -0.91 -7.72
C ILE A 49 -14.38 -0.54 -8.12
N GLY A 50 -14.56 0.59 -8.83
CA GLY A 50 -15.84 0.99 -9.40
C GLY A 50 -16.86 1.59 -8.41
N ILE A 51 -16.47 1.87 -7.17
CA ILE A 51 -17.33 2.56 -6.18
C ILE A 51 -17.55 4.03 -6.55
N LEU A 52 -16.53 4.67 -7.14
CA LEU A 52 -16.60 6.07 -7.56
C LEU A 52 -16.29 6.20 -9.05
N PRO A 53 -17.07 6.98 -9.82
CA PRO A 53 -16.67 7.35 -11.18
C PRO A 53 -15.52 8.36 -11.13
N ALA A 54 -14.54 8.24 -12.04
CA ALA A 54 -13.58 9.30 -12.30
C ALA A 54 -14.30 10.55 -12.86
N SER A 55 -13.74 11.74 -12.62
CA SER A 55 -14.20 12.98 -13.26
C SER A 55 -13.59 13.17 -14.65
N GLY A 56 -12.47 12.48 -14.93
CA GLY A 56 -11.78 12.47 -16.22
C GLY A 56 -10.74 11.35 -16.24
N GLY A 57 -10.23 11.09 -17.44
CA GLY A 57 -9.30 9.99 -17.68
C GLY A 57 -10.02 8.66 -17.95
N VAL A 58 -9.22 7.63 -18.23
CA VAL A 58 -9.73 6.28 -18.56
C VAL A 58 -8.83 5.21 -17.95
N ILE A 59 -9.42 4.06 -17.64
CA ILE A 59 -8.72 2.88 -17.14
C ILE A 59 -8.91 1.75 -18.15
N HIS A 60 -7.82 1.12 -18.54
CA HIS A 60 -7.82 -0.07 -19.40
C HIS A 60 -7.27 -1.27 -18.63
N LEU A 61 -7.91 -2.41 -18.78
CA LEU A 61 -7.41 -3.71 -18.35
C LEU A 61 -7.21 -4.59 -19.60
N ASP A 62 -5.97 -5.00 -19.83
CA ASP A 62 -5.58 -5.76 -21.03
C ASP A 62 -5.99 -5.06 -22.36
N GLY A 63 -5.97 -3.72 -22.37
CA GLY A 63 -6.33 -2.87 -23.52
C GLY A 63 -7.82 -2.60 -23.68
N GLU A 64 -8.71 -3.23 -22.87
CA GLU A 64 -10.16 -2.98 -22.89
C GLU A 64 -10.53 -1.92 -21.85
N ASN A 65 -11.34 -0.93 -22.23
CA ASN A 65 -11.84 0.09 -21.31
C ASN A 65 -12.73 -0.54 -20.22
N THR A 66 -12.37 -0.32 -18.95
CA THR A 66 -13.03 -0.97 -17.80
C THR A 66 -14.51 -0.60 -17.65
N VAL A 67 -14.91 0.61 -18.08
CA VAL A 67 -16.32 1.04 -18.10
C VAL A 67 -17.11 0.24 -19.14
N GLN A 68 -16.52 -0.06 -20.30
CA GLN A 68 -17.13 -0.87 -21.35
C GLN A 68 -17.19 -2.35 -20.98
N MET A 69 -16.24 -2.85 -20.18
CA MET A 69 -16.28 -4.21 -19.65
C MET A 69 -17.47 -4.45 -18.73
N GLY A 70 -17.95 -3.43 -18.01
CA GLY A 70 -19.06 -3.54 -17.07
C GLY A 70 -18.83 -4.60 -16.00
N GLY A 71 -19.80 -5.55 -15.84
CA GLY A 71 -19.70 -6.64 -14.85
C GLY A 71 -18.45 -7.50 -15.00
N ARG A 72 -17.98 -7.76 -16.24
CA ARG A 72 -16.78 -8.55 -16.50
C ARG A 72 -15.51 -7.97 -15.87
N TYR A 73 -15.45 -6.64 -15.66
CA TYR A 73 -14.35 -6.01 -14.95
C TYR A 73 -14.37 -6.36 -13.47
N PHE A 74 -15.55 -6.28 -12.83
CA PHE A 74 -15.70 -6.58 -11.40
C PHE A 74 -15.45 -8.04 -11.07
N ASP A 75 -15.73 -8.96 -12.01
CA ASP A 75 -15.37 -10.38 -11.85
C ASP A 75 -13.87 -10.61 -11.76
N GLN A 76 -13.06 -9.68 -12.26
CA GLN A 76 -11.59 -9.74 -12.24
C GLN A 76 -10.96 -9.01 -11.08
N ILE A 77 -11.76 -8.41 -10.17
CA ILE A 77 -11.26 -7.64 -9.02
C ILE A 77 -11.48 -8.41 -7.72
N GLY A 78 -10.41 -8.49 -6.94
CA GLY A 78 -10.47 -8.79 -5.51
C GLY A 78 -10.20 -7.52 -4.71
N TYR A 79 -11.00 -7.25 -3.69
CA TYR A 79 -10.82 -6.08 -2.84
C TYR A 79 -10.85 -6.45 -1.37
N MET A 80 -9.87 -5.92 -0.64
CA MET A 80 -9.81 -5.97 0.81
C MET A 80 -9.75 -4.53 1.35
N PRO A 81 -10.82 -4.02 1.98
CA PRO A 81 -10.83 -2.70 2.59
C PRO A 81 -9.95 -2.64 3.86
N GLN A 82 -9.59 -1.44 4.28
CA GLN A 82 -8.81 -1.18 5.49
C GLN A 82 -9.46 -1.79 6.75
N TYR A 83 -10.79 -1.70 6.84
CA TYR A 83 -11.59 -2.26 7.93
C TYR A 83 -12.65 -3.22 7.35
N PRO A 84 -12.28 -4.50 7.12
CA PRO A 84 -13.25 -5.47 6.63
C PRO A 84 -14.39 -5.63 7.63
N GLN A 85 -15.62 -5.43 7.17
CA GLN A 85 -16.81 -5.61 7.99
C GLN A 85 -17.23 -7.08 7.94
N PHE A 86 -17.09 -7.76 9.04
CA PHE A 86 -17.46 -9.15 9.17
C PHE A 86 -18.69 -9.33 10.07
N TYR A 87 -19.50 -10.30 9.76
CA TYR A 87 -20.59 -10.76 10.65
C TYR A 87 -19.99 -11.60 11.78
N ALA A 88 -19.83 -11.03 12.99
CA ALA A 88 -19.14 -11.66 14.10
C ALA A 88 -19.72 -13.03 14.51
N ASN A 89 -21.01 -13.24 14.29
CA ASN A 89 -21.73 -14.49 14.62
C ASN A 89 -21.59 -15.59 13.55
N PHE A 90 -21.16 -15.23 12.34
CA PHE A 90 -20.90 -16.21 11.29
C PHE A 90 -19.64 -16.99 11.64
N THR A 91 -19.60 -18.25 11.24
CA THR A 91 -18.33 -19.00 11.12
C THR A 91 -17.57 -18.51 9.90
N VAL A 92 -16.28 -18.83 9.85
CA VAL A 92 -15.43 -18.58 8.67
C VAL A 92 -16.04 -19.19 7.42
N GLN A 93 -16.53 -20.43 7.51
CA GLN A 93 -17.19 -21.12 6.39
C GLN A 93 -18.46 -20.40 5.94
N GLU A 94 -19.38 -20.13 6.85
CA GLU A 94 -20.66 -19.46 6.52
C GLU A 94 -20.44 -18.10 5.84
N PHE A 95 -19.43 -17.36 6.29
CA PHE A 95 -19.07 -16.08 5.68
C PHE A 95 -18.55 -16.24 4.25
N LEU A 96 -17.65 -17.21 4.01
CA LEU A 96 -17.13 -17.45 2.67
C LEU A 96 -18.18 -18.03 1.73
N ASP A 97 -19.07 -18.88 2.22
CA ASP A 97 -20.23 -19.37 1.45
C ASP A 97 -21.15 -18.22 1.04
N TYR A 98 -21.45 -17.32 1.98
CA TYR A 98 -22.21 -16.09 1.70
C TYR A 98 -21.52 -15.23 0.62
N MET A 99 -20.21 -15.01 0.75
CA MET A 99 -19.45 -14.23 -0.22
C MET A 99 -19.38 -14.87 -1.60
N CYS A 100 -19.28 -16.19 -1.67
CA CYS A 100 -19.37 -16.92 -2.95
C CYS A 100 -20.72 -16.72 -3.62
N GLN A 101 -21.82 -16.77 -2.88
CA GLN A 101 -23.16 -16.52 -3.43
C GLN A 101 -23.30 -15.08 -3.94
N VAL A 102 -22.84 -14.08 -3.18
CA VAL A 102 -22.88 -12.66 -3.57
C VAL A 102 -22.06 -12.40 -4.82
N LYS A 103 -20.90 -13.06 -4.95
CA LYS A 103 -19.98 -12.90 -6.10
C LYS A 103 -20.34 -13.80 -7.29
N GLY A 104 -21.31 -14.71 -7.16
CA GLY A 104 -21.66 -15.66 -8.22
C GLY A 104 -20.56 -16.69 -8.54
N VAL A 105 -19.75 -17.08 -7.53
CA VAL A 105 -18.67 -18.06 -7.72
C VAL A 105 -19.24 -19.45 -8.02
N ALA A 106 -19.02 -19.97 -9.23
CA ALA A 106 -19.63 -21.22 -9.69
C ALA A 106 -19.18 -22.44 -8.87
N ASN A 107 -17.89 -22.55 -8.54
CA ASN A 107 -17.30 -23.68 -7.80
C ASN A 107 -16.99 -23.26 -6.37
N ALA A 108 -18.02 -22.83 -5.61
CA ALA A 108 -17.86 -22.23 -4.29
C ALA A 108 -17.03 -23.11 -3.32
N LYS A 109 -17.31 -24.41 -3.27
CA LYS A 109 -16.60 -25.34 -2.37
C LYS A 109 -15.11 -25.38 -2.66
N GLU A 110 -14.73 -25.60 -3.91
CA GLU A 110 -13.31 -25.67 -4.33
C GLU A 110 -12.60 -24.33 -4.11
N SER A 111 -13.28 -23.22 -4.42
CA SER A 111 -12.74 -21.87 -4.22
C SER A 111 -12.51 -21.55 -2.74
N ILE A 112 -13.45 -21.93 -1.87
CA ILE A 112 -13.31 -21.74 -0.42
C ILE A 112 -12.20 -22.62 0.13
N ASP A 113 -12.14 -23.88 -0.26
CA ASP A 113 -11.12 -24.82 0.19
C ASP A 113 -9.73 -24.30 -0.20
N ALA A 114 -9.54 -23.90 -1.46
CA ALA A 114 -8.29 -23.32 -1.95
C ALA A 114 -7.92 -22.02 -1.22
N ALA A 115 -8.89 -21.13 -1.01
CA ALA A 115 -8.65 -19.87 -0.31
C ALA A 115 -8.27 -20.10 1.15
N LEU A 116 -8.93 -21.00 1.87
CA LEU A 116 -8.62 -21.32 3.27
C LEU A 116 -7.23 -21.92 3.42
N VAL A 117 -6.87 -22.90 2.56
CA VAL A 117 -5.52 -23.49 2.52
C VAL A 117 -4.49 -22.39 2.27
N PHE A 118 -4.74 -21.52 1.29
CA PHE A 118 -3.81 -20.47 0.92
C PHE A 118 -3.51 -19.50 2.08
N VAL A 119 -4.54 -19.14 2.87
CA VAL A 119 -4.39 -18.20 3.99
C VAL A 119 -4.13 -18.89 5.34
N ASN A 120 -3.97 -20.23 5.38
CA ASN A 120 -3.79 -21.05 6.59
C ASN A 120 -4.91 -20.85 7.62
N LEU A 121 -6.16 -21.02 7.20
CA LEU A 121 -7.35 -20.94 8.04
C LEU A 121 -8.22 -22.20 7.98
N GLU A 122 -7.76 -23.33 7.41
CA GLU A 122 -8.54 -24.56 7.24
C GLU A 122 -9.07 -25.08 8.58
N GLU A 123 -8.21 -25.14 9.60
CA GLU A 123 -8.57 -25.62 10.94
C GLU A 123 -9.53 -24.67 11.67
N ASN A 124 -9.67 -23.44 11.18
CA ASN A 124 -10.54 -22.43 11.78
C ASN A 124 -11.88 -22.28 11.08
N ARG A 125 -12.19 -23.16 10.11
CA ARG A 125 -13.39 -23.13 9.27
C ARG A 125 -14.69 -22.99 10.06
N SER A 126 -14.84 -23.73 11.14
CA SER A 126 -16.02 -23.71 12.02
C SER A 126 -15.97 -22.65 13.13
N LYS A 127 -14.86 -21.90 13.24
CA LYS A 127 -14.71 -20.89 14.28
C LYS A 127 -15.52 -19.64 13.94
N ARG A 128 -16.19 -19.06 14.94
CA ARG A 128 -16.90 -17.77 14.76
C ARG A 128 -15.92 -16.65 14.50
N ILE A 129 -16.26 -15.75 13.57
CA ILE A 129 -15.38 -14.64 13.17
C ILE A 129 -15.09 -13.69 14.35
N GLY A 130 -16.07 -13.48 15.24
CA GLY A 130 -15.86 -12.69 16.45
C GLY A 130 -14.76 -13.22 17.38
N ALA A 131 -14.45 -14.53 17.30
CA ALA A 131 -13.40 -15.18 18.10
C ALA A 131 -12.03 -15.26 17.40
N LEU A 132 -11.89 -14.71 16.18
CA LEU A 132 -10.63 -14.66 15.45
C LEU A 132 -9.71 -13.56 15.99
N SER A 133 -8.40 -13.79 15.97
CA SER A 133 -7.40 -12.74 16.20
C SER A 133 -7.41 -11.69 15.08
N GLY A 134 -6.75 -10.55 15.28
CA GLY A 134 -6.59 -9.52 14.25
C GLY A 134 -5.97 -10.07 12.98
N GLY A 135 -4.85 -10.79 13.09
CA GLY A 135 -4.19 -11.41 11.94
C GLY A 135 -5.03 -12.48 11.25
N MET A 136 -5.84 -13.25 11.98
CA MET A 136 -6.77 -14.20 11.38
C MET A 136 -7.89 -13.49 10.61
N ARG A 137 -8.41 -12.36 11.13
CA ARG A 137 -9.40 -11.55 10.40
C ARG A 137 -8.82 -10.95 9.13
N GLN A 138 -7.58 -10.47 9.16
CA GLN A 138 -6.91 -9.98 7.94
C GLN A 138 -6.73 -11.10 6.90
N ARG A 139 -6.33 -12.30 7.33
CA ARG A 139 -6.23 -13.47 6.45
C ARG A 139 -7.59 -13.87 5.86
N LEU A 140 -8.67 -13.81 6.64
CA LEU A 140 -10.03 -14.01 6.14
C LEU A 140 -10.42 -12.93 5.10
N GLY A 141 -10.00 -11.67 5.30
CA GLY A 141 -10.17 -10.59 4.34
C GLY A 141 -9.50 -10.89 3.00
N ILE A 142 -8.29 -11.49 3.01
CA ILE A 142 -7.66 -11.96 1.78
C ILE A 142 -8.43 -13.14 1.19
N ALA A 143 -8.82 -14.13 2.00
CA ALA A 143 -9.56 -15.29 1.51
C ALA A 143 -10.81 -14.86 0.72
N GLN A 144 -11.62 -13.96 1.28
CA GLN A 144 -12.81 -13.44 0.58
C GLN A 144 -12.46 -12.63 -0.69
N ALA A 145 -11.31 -11.94 -0.71
CA ALA A 145 -10.90 -11.16 -1.86
C ALA A 145 -10.50 -12.04 -3.05
N ILE A 146 -9.99 -13.26 -2.79
CA ILE A 146 -9.47 -14.18 -3.83
C ILE A 146 -10.44 -15.28 -4.27
N LEU A 147 -11.67 -15.33 -3.75
CA LEU A 147 -12.64 -16.42 -4.02
C LEU A 147 -12.93 -16.63 -5.50
N ASN A 148 -12.96 -15.59 -6.30
CA ASN A 148 -13.23 -15.62 -7.74
C ASN A 148 -11.94 -15.59 -8.59
N ASP A 149 -10.79 -15.93 -8.01
CA ASP A 149 -9.47 -15.91 -8.67
C ASP A 149 -9.21 -14.62 -9.46
N PRO A 150 -9.25 -13.44 -8.80
CA PRO A 150 -9.17 -12.16 -9.47
C PRO A 150 -7.80 -11.94 -10.10
N LYS A 151 -7.76 -11.23 -11.22
CA LYS A 151 -6.53 -10.78 -11.86
C LYS A 151 -5.94 -9.52 -11.21
N LEU A 152 -6.81 -8.63 -10.74
CA LEU A 152 -6.46 -7.41 -10.00
C LEU A 152 -6.86 -7.57 -8.53
N LEU A 153 -5.90 -7.51 -7.62
CA LEU A 153 -6.16 -7.51 -6.19
C LEU A 153 -5.79 -6.15 -5.59
N VAL A 154 -6.75 -5.49 -4.97
CA VAL A 154 -6.57 -4.19 -4.32
C VAL A 154 -6.69 -4.38 -2.81
N LEU A 155 -5.65 -3.96 -2.09
CA LEU A 155 -5.54 -4.09 -0.64
C LEU A 155 -5.34 -2.70 -0.04
N ASP A 156 -6.28 -2.24 0.78
CA ASP A 156 -6.22 -0.92 1.41
C ASP A 156 -5.79 -1.07 2.88
N GLU A 157 -4.59 -0.57 3.23
CA GLU A 157 -3.97 -0.61 4.56
C GLU A 157 -4.05 -2.00 5.24
N PRO A 158 -3.68 -3.08 4.55
CA PRO A 158 -4.02 -4.44 4.98
C PRO A 158 -3.25 -4.93 6.21
N THR A 159 -2.20 -4.22 6.62
CA THR A 159 -1.34 -4.56 7.78
C THR A 159 -1.61 -3.68 8.99
N ALA A 160 -2.57 -2.75 8.90
CA ALA A 160 -2.92 -1.87 10.01
C ALA A 160 -3.34 -2.67 11.25
N GLY A 161 -2.71 -2.37 12.40
CA GLY A 161 -3.00 -3.04 13.67
C GLY A 161 -2.42 -4.47 13.82
N LEU A 162 -1.62 -4.94 12.87
CA LEU A 162 -0.89 -6.20 13.00
C LEU A 162 0.41 -6.01 13.80
N ASP A 163 0.79 -7.02 14.58
CA ASP A 163 2.11 -7.09 15.18
C ASP A 163 3.20 -7.35 14.12
N PRO A 164 4.50 -7.12 14.44
CA PRO A 164 5.58 -7.29 13.47
C PRO A 164 5.66 -8.70 12.86
N GLY A 165 5.39 -9.75 13.63
CA GLY A 165 5.42 -11.13 13.16
C GLY A 165 4.31 -11.41 12.16
N GLU A 166 3.09 -10.96 12.43
CA GLU A 166 1.95 -11.08 11.50
C GLU A 166 2.17 -10.25 10.23
N ARG A 167 2.80 -9.07 10.29
CA ARG A 167 3.18 -8.29 9.10
C ARG A 167 4.12 -9.06 8.17
N ILE A 168 5.13 -9.72 8.72
CA ILE A 168 6.05 -10.55 7.94
C ILE A 168 5.29 -11.69 7.26
N ARG A 169 4.43 -12.40 8.00
CA ARG A 169 3.60 -13.49 7.45
C ARG A 169 2.68 -12.99 6.34
N PHE A 170 2.08 -11.81 6.53
CA PHE A 170 1.22 -11.17 5.55
C PHE A 170 2.00 -10.82 4.27
N ARG A 171 3.17 -10.19 4.36
CA ARG A 171 4.03 -9.89 3.20
C ARG A 171 4.37 -11.15 2.39
N ASN A 172 4.77 -12.22 3.09
CA ASN A 172 5.06 -13.51 2.45
C ASN A 172 3.82 -14.08 1.71
N LEU A 173 2.64 -13.92 2.29
CA LEU A 173 1.38 -14.32 1.69
C LEU A 173 1.11 -13.53 0.39
N ILE A 174 1.27 -12.20 0.43
CA ILE A 174 1.08 -11.32 -0.74
C ILE A 174 2.08 -11.63 -1.85
N SER A 175 3.36 -11.85 -1.52
CA SER A 175 4.37 -12.24 -2.50
C SER A 175 3.99 -13.54 -3.24
N ARG A 176 3.42 -14.52 -2.54
CA ARG A 176 2.93 -15.76 -3.15
C ARG A 176 1.71 -15.55 -4.05
N LEU A 177 0.83 -14.58 -3.71
CA LEU A 177 -0.34 -14.22 -4.51
C LEU A 177 -0.01 -13.50 -5.81
N ALA A 178 1.16 -12.87 -5.91
CA ALA A 178 1.52 -12.00 -7.02
C ALA A 178 1.67 -12.73 -8.37
N LYS A 179 1.86 -14.06 -8.34
CA LYS A 179 2.02 -14.85 -9.58
C LYS A 179 0.73 -14.81 -10.41
N GLY A 180 0.83 -14.28 -11.63
CA GLY A 180 -0.30 -14.17 -12.55
C GLY A 180 -1.31 -13.06 -12.19
N ARG A 181 -0.99 -12.15 -11.25
CA ARG A 181 -1.87 -11.09 -10.80
C ARG A 181 -1.18 -9.75 -10.70
N ILE A 182 -1.95 -8.68 -10.79
CA ILE A 182 -1.55 -7.35 -10.36
C ILE A 182 -2.08 -7.17 -8.94
N ILE A 183 -1.21 -6.83 -7.99
CA ILE A 183 -1.60 -6.52 -6.61
C ILE A 183 -1.25 -5.07 -6.33
N LEU A 184 -2.25 -4.24 -6.07
CA LEU A 184 -2.08 -2.87 -5.60
C LEU A 184 -2.27 -2.83 -4.08
N LEU A 185 -1.19 -2.56 -3.34
CA LEU A 185 -1.17 -2.46 -1.91
C LEU A 185 -1.03 -0.99 -1.51
N ALA A 186 -2.12 -0.37 -1.05
CA ALA A 186 -2.09 0.98 -0.54
C ALA A 186 -1.73 0.98 0.94
N THR A 187 -0.72 1.76 1.30
CA THR A 187 -0.27 1.89 2.69
C THR A 187 0.47 3.23 2.90
N HIS A 188 0.62 3.62 4.15
CA HIS A 188 1.54 4.68 4.56
C HIS A 188 2.80 4.13 5.24
N ILE A 189 2.93 2.81 5.33
CA ILE A 189 4.03 2.10 5.99
C ILE A 189 5.00 1.58 4.93
N VAL A 190 6.16 2.19 4.84
CA VAL A 190 7.20 1.87 3.85
C VAL A 190 7.60 0.40 3.90
N SER A 191 7.84 -0.14 5.11
CA SER A 191 8.30 -1.51 5.29
C SER A 191 7.31 -2.59 4.83
N ASP A 192 6.04 -2.24 4.55
CA ASP A 192 5.08 -3.20 4.04
C ASP A 192 5.29 -3.52 2.55
N VAL A 193 5.89 -2.60 1.80
CA VAL A 193 6.09 -2.71 0.35
C VAL A 193 7.55 -2.84 -0.05
N GLU A 194 8.49 -2.34 0.75
CA GLU A 194 9.92 -2.27 0.46
C GLU A 194 10.51 -3.58 -0.08
N TYR A 195 10.12 -4.72 0.52
CA TYR A 195 10.69 -6.02 0.20
C TYR A 195 9.90 -6.83 -0.83
N ILE A 196 8.67 -6.44 -1.13
CA ILE A 196 7.78 -7.23 -1.99
C ILE A 196 7.31 -6.49 -3.24
N ALA A 197 7.40 -5.17 -3.25
CA ALA A 197 6.93 -4.39 -4.38
C ALA A 197 7.89 -4.51 -5.57
N LYS A 198 7.31 -4.76 -6.74
CA LYS A 198 7.98 -4.62 -8.03
C LYS A 198 8.28 -3.15 -8.31
N GLU A 199 7.31 -2.29 -8.07
CA GLU A 199 7.41 -0.84 -8.15
C GLU A 199 6.57 -0.19 -7.05
N ILE A 200 6.91 1.04 -6.73
CA ILE A 200 6.19 1.87 -5.77
C ILE A 200 5.72 3.14 -6.48
N LEU A 201 4.45 3.49 -6.26
CA LEU A 201 3.79 4.71 -6.70
C LEU A 201 3.70 5.66 -5.51
N LEU A 202 4.33 6.83 -5.58
CA LEU A 202 4.26 7.86 -4.55
C LEU A 202 3.18 8.88 -4.91
N LEU A 203 2.12 8.91 -4.11
CA LEU A 203 0.98 9.82 -4.31
C LEU A 203 1.04 10.96 -3.30
N ARG A 204 1.03 12.23 -3.79
CA ARG A 204 1.06 13.44 -2.97
C ARG A 204 -0.01 14.42 -3.45
N LYS A 205 -0.93 14.79 -2.56
CA LYS A 205 -2.01 15.77 -2.85
C LYS A 205 -2.75 15.49 -4.18
N GLY A 206 -3.08 14.23 -4.41
CA GLY A 206 -3.81 13.77 -5.60
C GLY A 206 -2.97 13.62 -6.86
N THR A 207 -1.66 13.82 -6.81
CA THR A 207 -0.76 13.67 -7.96
C THR A 207 0.23 12.54 -7.74
N LEU A 208 0.47 11.74 -8.77
CA LEU A 208 1.55 10.75 -8.78
C LEU A 208 2.87 11.49 -8.99
N VAL A 209 3.69 11.58 -7.95
CA VAL A 209 4.95 12.34 -8.00
C VAL A 209 6.14 11.50 -8.44
N MET A 210 6.13 10.20 -8.16
CA MET A 210 7.17 9.25 -8.57
C MET A 210 6.59 7.85 -8.76
N GLN A 211 7.17 7.08 -9.68
CA GLN A 211 6.96 5.64 -9.85
C GLN A 211 8.28 5.00 -10.23
N GLY A 212 8.62 3.88 -9.63
CA GLY A 212 9.83 3.12 -9.92
C GLY A 212 10.04 1.96 -8.97
N THR A 213 11.06 1.18 -9.24
CA THR A 213 11.50 0.12 -8.32
C THR A 213 12.00 0.73 -7.00
N PRO A 214 11.95 -0.01 -5.88
CA PRO A 214 12.51 0.48 -4.61
C PRO A 214 13.91 1.07 -4.76
N ARG A 215 14.79 0.38 -5.49
CA ARG A 215 16.17 0.81 -5.72
C ARG A 215 16.29 2.11 -6.54
N GLU A 216 15.50 2.26 -7.60
CA GLU A 216 15.50 3.50 -8.40
C GLU A 216 15.02 4.69 -7.57
N LEU A 217 14.00 4.47 -6.75
CA LEU A 217 13.45 5.48 -5.86
C LEU A 217 14.47 5.91 -4.79
N GLU A 218 15.17 4.98 -4.15
CA GLU A 218 16.26 5.29 -3.22
C GLU A 218 17.37 6.08 -3.91
N GLN A 219 17.78 5.68 -5.12
CA GLN A 219 18.81 6.36 -5.89
C GLN A 219 18.45 7.80 -6.24
N SER A 220 17.17 8.13 -6.36
CA SER A 220 16.69 9.49 -6.68
C SER A 220 17.08 10.54 -5.63
N ILE A 221 17.34 10.12 -4.40
CA ILE A 221 17.80 10.98 -3.29
C ILE A 221 19.25 10.69 -2.88
N GLN A 222 20.02 10.03 -3.75
CA GLN A 222 21.44 9.79 -3.47
C GLN A 222 22.21 11.10 -3.23
N GLY A 223 22.99 11.14 -2.14
CA GLY A 223 23.75 12.33 -1.72
C GLY A 223 22.93 13.36 -0.93
N LYS A 224 21.66 13.05 -0.60
CA LYS A 224 20.79 13.89 0.23
C LYS A 224 20.56 13.33 1.64
N VAL A 225 21.21 12.24 2.00
CA VAL A 225 21.09 11.62 3.32
C VAL A 225 22.43 11.63 4.03
N TRP A 226 22.41 12.11 5.27
CA TRP A 226 23.60 12.40 6.04
C TRP A 226 23.51 11.80 7.45
N GLU A 227 24.62 11.35 7.98
CA GLU A 227 24.74 10.99 9.39
C GLU A 227 25.61 11.99 10.14
N VAL A 228 25.16 12.36 11.35
CA VAL A 228 25.79 13.33 12.21
C VAL A 228 25.77 12.82 13.65
N SER A 229 26.93 12.87 14.32
CA SER A 229 27.00 12.62 15.77
C SER A 229 26.74 13.91 16.53
N ALA A 230 25.92 13.85 17.56
CA ALA A 230 25.55 14.97 18.40
C ALA A 230 25.52 14.58 19.89
N ASN A 231 25.73 15.54 20.77
CA ASN A 231 25.37 15.41 22.18
C ASN A 231 23.87 15.65 22.36
N GLU A 232 23.35 15.52 23.57
CA GLU A 232 21.92 15.65 23.85
C GLU A 232 21.35 17.05 23.53
N ALA A 233 22.13 18.11 23.84
CA ALA A 233 21.70 19.48 23.59
C ALA A 233 21.67 19.81 22.10
N ASP A 234 22.69 19.41 21.34
CA ASP A 234 22.76 19.59 19.89
C ASP A 234 21.72 18.73 19.17
N MET A 235 21.45 17.52 19.66
CA MET A 235 20.43 16.62 19.11
C MET A 235 19.06 17.28 19.15
N ALA A 236 18.67 17.88 20.28
CA ALA A 236 17.38 18.57 20.40
C ALA A 236 17.26 19.71 19.37
N LEU A 237 18.29 20.54 19.23
CA LEU A 237 18.32 21.62 18.24
C LEU A 237 18.25 21.10 16.80
N MET A 238 18.93 19.98 16.50
CA MET A 238 18.94 19.40 15.16
C MET A 238 17.58 18.83 14.76
N VAL A 239 16.85 18.19 15.70
CA VAL A 239 15.49 17.68 15.45
C VAL A 239 14.53 18.82 15.08
N ASP A 240 14.67 19.99 15.71
CA ASP A 240 13.84 21.15 15.41
C ASP A 240 14.22 21.85 14.08
N THR A 241 15.48 21.69 13.65
CA THR A 241 16.04 22.44 12.51
C THR A 241 16.00 21.62 11.20
N TYR A 242 16.24 20.31 11.27
CA TYR A 242 16.43 19.44 10.10
C TYR A 242 15.37 18.35 10.02
N CYS A 243 15.19 17.80 8.84
CA CYS A 243 14.37 16.61 8.63
C CYS A 243 15.13 15.36 9.10
N VAL A 244 14.91 14.94 10.35
CA VAL A 244 15.59 13.80 10.97
C VAL A 244 14.76 12.53 10.75
N SER A 245 15.31 11.56 10.00
CA SER A 245 14.63 10.29 9.70
C SER A 245 14.86 9.22 10.77
N ASN A 246 15.98 9.30 11.50
CA ASN A 246 16.30 8.35 12.56
C ASN A 246 17.25 8.96 13.59
N ILE A 247 17.11 8.52 14.84
CA ILE A 247 18.02 8.84 15.95
C ILE A 247 18.43 7.54 16.62
N LYS A 248 19.74 7.27 16.65
CA LYS A 248 20.30 6.11 17.33
C LYS A 248 21.20 6.56 18.47
N GLN A 249 20.94 6.09 19.69
CA GLN A 249 21.84 6.31 20.81
C GLN A 249 23.05 5.37 20.69
N GLN A 250 24.26 5.93 20.81
CA GLN A 250 25.51 5.19 20.72
C GLN A 250 26.54 5.78 21.68
N ASP A 251 27.01 4.98 22.64
CA ASP A 251 28.13 5.30 23.56
C ASP A 251 28.05 6.69 24.20
N GLY A 252 26.88 7.11 24.69
CA GLY A 252 26.67 8.40 25.35
C GLY A 252 26.52 9.59 24.39
N SER A 253 26.45 9.34 23.09
CA SER A 253 26.12 10.30 22.03
C SER A 253 24.92 9.84 21.21
N TYR A 254 24.47 10.70 20.31
CA TYR A 254 23.36 10.42 19.39
C TYR A 254 23.87 10.47 17.96
N LEU A 255 23.56 9.45 17.17
CA LEU A 255 23.76 9.45 15.73
C LEU A 255 22.42 9.77 15.06
N LEU A 256 22.35 10.95 14.44
CA LEU A 256 21.16 11.42 13.71
C LEU A 256 21.32 11.12 12.24
N ARG A 257 20.24 10.63 11.62
CA ARG A 257 20.10 10.47 10.19
C ARG A 257 19.23 11.61 9.66
N ILE A 258 19.82 12.46 8.82
CA ILE A 258 19.22 13.72 8.35
C ILE A 258 19.02 13.64 6.85
N VAL A 259 17.86 14.07 6.38
CA VAL A 259 17.52 14.20 4.96
C VAL A 259 17.56 15.68 4.60
N ASP A 260 18.50 16.05 3.71
CA ASP A 260 18.74 17.45 3.31
C ASP A 260 19.34 17.49 1.90
N ASP A 261 18.88 18.42 1.07
CA ASP A 261 19.36 18.57 -0.32
C ASP A 261 20.82 19.02 -0.41
N GLY A 262 21.37 19.61 0.63
CA GLY A 262 22.76 19.98 0.77
C GLY A 262 23.41 19.34 1.98
N LYS A 263 24.72 19.62 2.21
CA LYS A 263 25.38 19.18 3.43
C LYS A 263 24.87 20.00 4.63
N PRO A 264 24.14 19.40 5.60
CA PRO A 264 23.41 20.15 6.62
C PRO A 264 24.35 20.91 7.56
N LEU A 265 25.53 20.33 7.89
CA LEU A 265 26.49 20.95 8.78
C LEU A 265 27.89 20.35 8.65
N ARG A 266 28.89 21.02 9.28
CA ARG A 266 30.26 20.54 9.31
C ARG A 266 30.35 19.25 10.13
N GLY A 267 30.99 18.22 9.57
CA GLY A 267 31.08 16.88 10.18
C GLY A 267 30.04 15.87 9.70
N ALA A 268 28.98 16.30 9.00
CA ALA A 268 28.04 15.41 8.38
C ALA A 268 28.70 14.50 7.33
N ARG A 269 28.37 13.20 7.38
CA ARG A 269 28.88 12.18 6.45
C ARG A 269 27.74 11.70 5.56
N PRO A 270 27.92 11.64 4.23
CA PRO A 270 26.90 11.11 3.35
C PRO A 270 26.75 9.60 3.58
N VAL A 271 25.52 9.12 3.57
CA VAL A 271 25.20 7.68 3.70
C VAL A 271 24.22 7.27 2.61
N PRO A 272 24.17 5.96 2.25
CA PRO A 272 23.18 5.47 1.29
C PRO A 272 21.77 5.73 1.81
N PRO A 273 20.86 6.24 0.95
CA PRO A 273 19.46 6.44 1.30
C PRO A 273 18.70 5.12 1.41
N ASN A 274 17.57 5.15 2.11
CA ASN A 274 16.55 4.11 2.13
C ASN A 274 15.19 4.71 1.78
N LEU A 275 14.15 3.87 1.70
CA LEU A 275 12.80 4.32 1.34
C LEU A 275 12.14 5.19 2.43
N ASP A 276 12.50 5.02 3.71
CA ASP A 276 12.00 5.91 4.78
C ASP A 276 12.53 7.34 4.60
N ASP A 277 13.81 7.48 4.21
CA ASP A 277 14.40 8.78 3.88
C ASP A 277 13.70 9.43 2.67
N LEU A 278 13.42 8.64 1.62
CA LEU A 278 12.69 9.11 0.46
C LEU A 278 11.27 9.55 0.84
N PHE A 279 10.59 8.77 1.67
CA PHE A 279 9.25 9.11 2.14
C PHE A 279 9.25 10.45 2.88
N LEU A 280 10.19 10.63 3.79
CA LEU A 280 10.37 11.92 4.50
C LEU A 280 10.73 13.05 3.56
N HIS A 281 11.70 12.86 2.67
CA HIS A 281 12.08 13.86 1.67
C HIS A 281 10.90 14.29 0.78
N THR A 282 10.05 13.32 0.39
CA THR A 282 8.94 13.61 -0.52
C THR A 282 7.76 14.29 0.17
N PHE A 283 7.48 13.93 1.44
CA PHE A 283 6.23 14.31 2.11
C PHE A 283 6.39 15.29 3.28
N PHE A 284 7.56 15.34 3.91
CA PHE A 284 7.80 16.06 5.16
C PHE A 284 9.01 17.01 5.09
N GLN A 285 9.22 17.68 3.94
CA GLN A 285 10.21 18.76 3.92
C GLN A 285 9.87 19.77 5.03
N PRO A 286 10.87 20.23 5.82
CA PRO A 286 10.65 21.32 6.75
C PRO A 286 9.98 22.45 5.97
N SER A 287 8.84 22.93 6.45
CA SER A 287 8.13 24.05 5.84
C SER A 287 9.14 25.17 5.61
N GLU A 288 9.32 25.57 4.35
CA GLU A 288 9.88 26.87 4.03
C GLU A 288 9.19 27.87 4.95
N GLY A 289 9.98 28.57 5.75
CA GLY A 289 9.52 29.33 6.90
C GLY A 289 8.26 30.11 6.60
N GLN A 290 7.35 30.05 7.54
CA GLN A 290 6.32 31.07 7.65
C GLN A 290 7.04 32.41 7.79
N SER A 291 7.27 33.06 6.66
CA SER A 291 7.65 34.45 6.58
C SER A 291 6.39 35.31 6.51
#